data_76d44ff5f0b6edc7bda6cce0ff537f94
#
_entry.id   76d44ff5f0b6edc7bda6cce0ff537f94
#
_cell.length_a   1.000
_cell.length_b   1.000
_cell.length_c   1.000
_cell.angle_alpha   90.00
_cell.angle_beta   90.00
_cell.angle_gamma   90.00
#
_symmetry.space_group_name_H-M   'P 1'
#
loop_
_entity.id
_entity.type
_entity.pdbx_description
1 polymer ?
#
loop_
_entity_poly.entity_id
_entity_poly.type
_entity_poly.pdbx_seq_one_letter_code
_entity_poly.pdbx_strand_id
1 'polypeptide(L)'
;MTKQRRTFTPEFKREAACLVLDQGYSHAEAARSLGLVESALRRWVNQLQQERGGVTPASKALTPEQQKIQELEARITRVERLRLRSRVNELFTRGRSAPGSRTIMAMMQEEGEQIGRFKVRSLMRELALISKQPGSHAYKKATVERPDIPNTLNRAFDVEAPNQVWCGDITYVWAQGKWHYLAVVLDLYARRVVGWALSEKPDGDLVVKALDVAYEQRGKPQGLLFHSDQGSQYGSRQFRQRLWRYRMRQSMSRRGNCWDNAPMERVFRSLKSEWIPTTGYLTGQQAQRDIGQYLMGHYNWIRPHQFNDGLAPAKAEEKLKTVSGMS
;
A
#
# COMPACT_ATOMS: atom_id res chain seq x y z
N MET A 1 36.61 -41.59 19.06
CA MET A 1 37.16 -41.14 17.78
C MET A 1 36.00 -41.00 16.78
N THR A 2 35.57 -39.82 16.46
CA THR A 2 34.51 -39.52 15.44
C THR A 2 35.07 -39.85 14.06
N LYS A 3 34.52 -40.87 13.38
CA LYS A 3 34.90 -41.22 12.01
C LYS A 3 34.58 -39.99 11.09
N GLN A 4 35.63 -39.36 10.59
CA GLN A 4 35.51 -38.26 9.62
C GLN A 4 34.85 -38.80 8.35
N ARG A 5 33.69 -38.20 7.99
CA ARG A 5 32.90 -38.61 6.81
C ARG A 5 33.65 -38.24 5.53
N ARG A 6 34.01 -39.23 4.70
CA ARG A 6 34.67 -38.98 3.41
C ARG A 6 33.78 -38.12 2.54
N THR A 7 34.30 -37.03 2.00
CA THR A 7 33.64 -36.18 1.00
C THR A 7 34.25 -36.46 -0.36
N PHE A 8 33.40 -36.52 -1.39
CA PHE A 8 33.80 -36.82 -2.78
C PHE A 8 33.40 -35.64 -3.68
N THR A 9 34.25 -35.31 -4.66
CA THR A 9 34.00 -34.27 -5.61
C THR A 9 32.88 -34.69 -6.59
N PRO A 10 32.18 -33.73 -7.26
CA PRO A 10 31.19 -34.06 -8.29
C PRO A 10 31.78 -34.88 -9.43
N GLU A 11 33.00 -34.55 -9.85
CA GLU A 11 33.71 -35.23 -10.93
C GLU A 11 33.94 -36.71 -10.60
N PHE A 12 34.47 -37.00 -9.38
CA PHE A 12 34.64 -38.37 -8.92
C PHE A 12 33.33 -39.16 -8.84
N LYS A 13 32.28 -38.53 -8.35
CA LYS A 13 30.95 -39.17 -8.28
C LYS A 13 30.42 -39.48 -9.66
N ARG A 14 30.58 -38.58 -10.63
CA ARG A 14 30.21 -38.78 -12.04
C ARG A 14 30.99 -39.92 -12.66
N GLU A 15 32.33 -39.94 -12.54
CA GLU A 15 33.17 -41.02 -13.06
C GLU A 15 32.82 -42.37 -12.45
N ALA A 16 32.60 -42.43 -11.12
CA ALA A 16 32.15 -43.65 -10.46
C ALA A 16 30.79 -44.14 -10.95
N ALA A 17 29.84 -43.24 -11.23
CA ALA A 17 28.54 -43.58 -11.80
C ALA A 17 28.62 -44.03 -13.27
N CYS A 18 29.52 -43.46 -14.04
CA CYS A 18 29.78 -43.87 -15.44
C CYS A 18 30.32 -45.32 -15.57
N LEU A 19 31.03 -45.83 -14.57
CA LEU A 19 31.45 -47.25 -14.58
C LEU A 19 30.22 -48.18 -14.64
N VAL A 20 29.14 -47.82 -14.00
CA VAL A 20 27.89 -48.62 -14.03
C VAL A 20 27.08 -48.32 -15.28
N LEU A 21 26.86 -47.04 -15.64
CA LEU A 21 25.95 -46.65 -16.71
C LEU A 21 26.55 -46.85 -18.13
N ASP A 22 27.84 -46.62 -18.26
CA ASP A 22 28.51 -46.56 -19.60
C ASP A 22 29.38 -47.78 -19.82
N GLN A 23 29.99 -48.35 -18.79
CA GLN A 23 30.91 -49.48 -18.90
C GLN A 23 30.29 -50.84 -18.46
N GLY A 24 29.04 -50.83 -17.98
CA GLY A 24 28.29 -52.08 -17.70
C GLY A 24 28.71 -52.79 -16.41
N TYR A 25 29.50 -52.17 -15.52
CA TYR A 25 29.84 -52.79 -14.22
C TYR A 25 28.59 -52.87 -13.33
N SER A 26 28.50 -53.94 -12.56
CA SER A 26 27.49 -54.01 -11.52
C SER A 26 27.81 -53.00 -10.38
N HIS A 27 26.77 -52.51 -9.66
CA HIS A 27 26.96 -51.59 -8.55
C HIS A 27 27.95 -52.16 -7.48
N ALA A 28 27.90 -53.45 -7.24
CA ALA A 28 28.76 -54.12 -6.26
C ALA A 28 30.24 -54.17 -6.71
N GLU A 29 30.49 -54.43 -7.97
CA GLU A 29 31.85 -54.49 -8.56
C GLU A 29 32.48 -53.08 -8.58
N ALA A 30 31.75 -52.13 -9.11
CA ALA A 30 32.23 -50.72 -9.19
C ALA A 30 32.44 -50.14 -7.76
N ALA A 31 31.59 -50.41 -6.79
CA ALA A 31 31.78 -49.97 -5.42
C ALA A 31 33.00 -50.60 -4.78
N ARG A 32 33.23 -51.90 -5.00
CA ARG A 32 34.39 -52.62 -4.49
C ARG A 32 35.71 -52.08 -5.06
N SER A 33 35.77 -51.86 -6.37
CA SER A 33 36.97 -51.34 -7.06
C SER A 33 37.38 -49.96 -6.57
N LEU A 34 36.39 -49.09 -6.22
CA LEU A 34 36.61 -47.73 -5.76
C LEU A 34 36.67 -47.59 -4.20
N GLY A 35 36.51 -48.67 -3.47
CA GLY A 35 36.50 -48.64 -2.00
C GLY A 35 35.30 -47.85 -1.43
N LEU A 36 34.14 -47.93 -2.12
CA LEU A 36 32.92 -47.21 -1.78
C LEU A 36 31.87 -48.11 -1.15
N VAL A 37 30.90 -47.51 -0.44
CA VAL A 37 29.68 -48.18 -0.02
C VAL A 37 28.73 -48.23 -1.20
N GLU A 38 28.20 -49.40 -1.55
CA GLU A 38 27.31 -49.61 -2.69
C GLU A 38 26.08 -48.69 -2.71
N SER A 39 25.50 -48.41 -1.52
CA SER A 39 24.37 -47.51 -1.38
C SER A 39 24.68 -46.04 -1.75
N ALA A 40 25.94 -45.63 -1.61
CA ALA A 40 26.40 -44.32 -2.04
C ALA A 40 26.52 -44.25 -3.58
N LEU A 41 27.09 -45.30 -4.19
CA LEU A 41 27.23 -45.41 -5.63
C LEU A 41 25.87 -45.50 -6.31
N ARG A 42 24.91 -46.28 -5.81
CA ARG A 42 23.53 -46.33 -6.34
C ARG A 42 22.86 -44.95 -6.38
N ARG A 43 23.07 -44.12 -5.33
CA ARG A 43 22.52 -42.75 -5.33
C ARG A 43 23.15 -41.88 -6.43
N TRP A 44 24.44 -42.00 -6.65
CA TRP A 44 25.13 -41.23 -7.68
C TRP A 44 24.73 -41.71 -9.10
N VAL A 45 24.55 -43.00 -9.31
CA VAL A 45 24.04 -43.58 -10.57
C VAL A 45 22.64 -43.06 -10.86
N ASN A 46 21.71 -43.11 -9.91
CA ASN A 46 20.36 -42.59 -10.07
C ASN A 46 20.36 -41.09 -10.34
N GLN A 47 21.21 -40.33 -9.63
CA GLN A 47 21.33 -38.90 -9.85
C GLN A 47 21.86 -38.60 -11.27
N LEU A 48 22.91 -39.26 -11.71
CA LEU A 48 23.48 -39.06 -13.05
C LEU A 48 22.48 -39.43 -14.15
N GLN A 49 21.70 -40.49 -13.95
CA GLN A 49 20.65 -40.92 -14.89
C GLN A 49 19.52 -39.86 -14.99
N GLN A 50 19.09 -39.28 -13.86
CA GLN A 50 18.12 -38.18 -13.84
C GLN A 50 18.69 -36.93 -14.53
N GLU A 51 19.95 -36.57 -14.24
CA GLU A 51 20.59 -35.40 -14.85
C GLU A 51 20.73 -35.56 -16.38
N ARG A 52 21.07 -36.79 -16.88
CA ARG A 52 21.10 -37.10 -18.31
C ARG A 52 19.69 -37.03 -18.94
N GLY A 53 18.65 -37.28 -18.17
CA GLY A 53 17.25 -37.09 -18.56
C GLY A 53 16.77 -35.62 -18.46
N GLY A 54 17.65 -34.67 -18.17
CA GLY A 54 17.33 -33.22 -18.10
C GLY A 54 16.74 -32.76 -16.77
N VAL A 55 16.75 -33.60 -15.72
CA VAL A 55 16.23 -33.21 -14.40
C VAL A 55 17.33 -32.59 -13.57
N THR A 56 17.13 -31.36 -13.10
CA THR A 56 18.08 -30.66 -12.20
C THR A 56 17.94 -31.22 -10.78
N PRO A 57 19.03 -31.76 -10.18
CA PRO A 57 18.98 -32.34 -8.85
C PRO A 57 18.90 -31.27 -7.77
N ALA A 58 18.27 -31.60 -6.62
CA ALA A 58 18.27 -30.74 -5.43
C ALA A 58 19.66 -30.64 -4.74
N SER A 59 20.52 -31.67 -4.93
CA SER A 59 21.90 -31.67 -4.50
C SER A 59 22.81 -31.03 -5.54
N LYS A 60 24.12 -30.86 -5.23
CA LYS A 60 25.09 -30.38 -6.24
C LYS A 60 25.11 -31.33 -7.42
N ALA A 61 24.88 -30.80 -8.62
CA ALA A 61 24.83 -31.55 -9.85
C ALA A 61 26.17 -32.22 -10.19
N LEU A 62 26.13 -33.36 -10.88
CA LEU A 62 27.31 -34.14 -11.30
C LEU A 62 27.78 -33.77 -12.71
N THR A 63 26.83 -33.47 -13.61
CA THR A 63 27.14 -33.07 -14.98
C THR A 63 27.46 -31.57 -15.08
N PRO A 64 28.42 -31.18 -15.97
CA PRO A 64 28.73 -29.76 -16.16
C PRO A 64 27.57 -28.91 -16.59
N GLU A 65 26.67 -29.46 -17.45
CA GLU A 65 25.47 -28.79 -17.95
C GLU A 65 24.52 -28.48 -16.78
N GLN A 66 24.23 -29.45 -15.92
CA GLN A 66 23.35 -29.28 -14.77
C GLN A 66 23.98 -28.38 -13.69
N GLN A 67 25.29 -28.41 -13.52
CA GLN A 67 26.01 -27.46 -12.65
C GLN A 67 25.82 -26.02 -13.18
N LYS A 68 25.93 -25.84 -14.50
CA LYS A 68 25.72 -24.52 -15.12
C LYS A 68 24.28 -24.03 -14.98
N ILE A 69 23.30 -24.92 -15.10
CA ILE A 69 21.88 -24.61 -14.85
C ILE A 69 21.69 -24.14 -13.41
N GLN A 70 22.20 -24.90 -12.42
CA GLN A 70 22.11 -24.50 -11.01
C GLN A 70 22.78 -23.15 -10.70
N GLU A 71 23.94 -22.88 -11.33
CA GLU A 71 24.60 -21.57 -11.22
C GLU A 71 23.72 -20.44 -11.79
N LEU A 72 23.13 -20.65 -12.96
CA LEU A 72 22.28 -19.65 -13.61
C LEU A 72 20.99 -19.41 -12.81
N GLU A 73 20.34 -20.46 -12.32
CA GLU A 73 19.15 -20.36 -11.46
C GLU A 73 19.43 -19.58 -10.16
N ALA A 74 20.58 -19.87 -9.52
CA ALA A 74 21.03 -19.13 -8.35
C ALA A 74 21.29 -17.64 -8.66
N ARG A 75 21.89 -17.37 -9.85
CA ARG A 75 22.12 -16.01 -10.32
C ARG A 75 20.80 -15.27 -10.62
N ILE A 76 19.85 -15.92 -11.28
CA ILE A 76 18.50 -15.35 -11.53
C ILE A 76 17.82 -15.02 -10.21
N THR A 77 17.76 -15.97 -9.27
CA THR A 77 17.17 -15.76 -7.94
C THR A 77 17.81 -14.57 -7.22
N ARG A 78 19.14 -14.43 -7.31
CA ARG A 78 19.85 -13.29 -6.73
C ARG A 78 19.48 -11.96 -7.38
N VAL A 79 19.43 -11.92 -8.71
CA VAL A 79 19.06 -10.72 -9.48
C VAL A 79 17.62 -10.31 -9.19
N GLU A 80 16.69 -11.25 -9.19
CA GLU A 80 15.29 -10.98 -8.86
C GLU A 80 15.14 -10.44 -7.43
N ARG A 81 15.87 -11.00 -6.46
CA ARG A 81 15.87 -10.49 -5.09
C ARG A 81 16.39 -9.05 -5.02
N LEU A 82 17.46 -8.73 -5.75
CA LEU A 82 18.01 -7.37 -5.81
C LEU A 82 17.00 -6.40 -6.45
N ARG A 83 16.34 -6.79 -7.54
CA ARG A 83 15.29 -6.03 -8.18
C ARG A 83 14.14 -5.73 -7.22
N LEU A 84 13.63 -6.74 -6.52
CA LEU A 84 12.56 -6.59 -5.55
C LEU A 84 12.97 -5.68 -4.38
N ARG A 85 14.22 -5.81 -3.89
CA ARG A 85 14.75 -4.92 -2.83
C ARG A 85 14.79 -3.46 -3.28
N SER A 86 15.29 -3.20 -4.49
CA SER A 86 15.32 -1.86 -5.06
C SER A 86 13.91 -1.28 -5.17
N ARG A 87 12.95 -2.06 -5.66
CA ARG A 87 11.55 -1.61 -5.80
C ARG A 87 10.89 -1.31 -4.46
N VAL A 88 11.07 -2.18 -3.46
CA VAL A 88 10.57 -1.95 -2.09
C VAL A 88 11.15 -0.66 -1.50
N ASN A 89 12.45 -0.41 -1.68
CA ASN A 89 13.10 0.81 -1.19
C ASN A 89 12.57 2.07 -1.89
N GLU A 90 12.38 2.02 -3.20
CA GLU A 90 11.83 3.13 -3.99
C GLU A 90 10.40 3.49 -3.54
N LEU A 91 9.51 2.50 -3.41
CA LEU A 91 8.14 2.71 -2.95
C LEU A 91 8.09 3.24 -1.52
N PHE A 92 8.97 2.77 -0.64
CA PHE A 92 9.10 3.27 0.72
C PHE A 92 9.55 4.73 0.76
N THR A 93 10.57 5.09 -0.02
CA THR A 93 11.11 6.46 -0.11
C THR A 93 10.09 7.40 -0.73
N ARG A 94 9.42 6.99 -1.82
CA ARG A 94 8.34 7.75 -2.45
C ARG A 94 7.19 8.05 -1.50
N GLY A 95 6.87 7.13 -0.59
CA GLY A 95 5.89 7.29 0.47
C GLY A 95 6.44 7.99 1.72
N ARG A 96 7.57 8.71 1.65
CA ARG A 96 8.20 9.44 2.77
C ARG A 96 8.41 8.59 4.03
N SER A 97 8.79 7.35 3.86
CA SER A 97 9.01 6.37 4.94
C SER A 97 7.75 6.01 5.74
N ALA A 98 6.58 6.31 5.21
CA ALA A 98 5.30 5.96 5.85
C ALA A 98 4.77 4.57 5.47
N PRO A 99 4.91 4.06 4.21
CA PRO A 99 4.28 2.81 3.82
C PRO A 99 4.78 1.61 4.63
N GLY A 100 3.84 0.81 5.15
CA GLY A 100 4.14 -0.48 5.76
C GLY A 100 4.09 -1.62 4.73
N SER A 101 4.41 -2.84 5.16
CA SER A 101 4.49 -4.00 4.28
C SER A 101 3.18 -4.32 3.51
N ARG A 102 2.01 -4.01 4.07
CA ARG A 102 0.72 -4.18 3.38
C ARG A 102 0.55 -3.17 2.25
N THR A 103 0.89 -1.92 2.51
CA THR A 103 0.80 -0.83 1.53
C THR A 103 1.77 -1.06 0.37
N ILE A 104 3.04 -1.40 0.67
CA ILE A 104 4.05 -1.70 -0.36
C ILE A 104 3.64 -2.92 -1.18
N MET A 105 3.13 -3.99 -0.54
CA MET A 105 2.62 -5.18 -1.24
C MET A 105 1.52 -4.79 -2.24
N ALA A 106 0.52 -4.02 -1.80
CA ALA A 106 -0.58 -3.60 -2.66
C ALA A 106 -0.09 -2.77 -3.86
N MET A 107 0.86 -1.85 -3.63
CA MET A 107 1.46 -1.05 -4.72
C MET A 107 2.21 -1.93 -5.72
N MET A 108 2.99 -2.91 -5.25
CA MET A 108 3.72 -3.84 -6.11
C MET A 108 2.76 -4.76 -6.89
N GLN A 109 1.70 -5.24 -6.26
CA GLN A 109 0.68 -6.07 -6.92
C GLN A 109 -0.09 -5.29 -7.99
N GLU A 110 -0.35 -4.01 -7.78
CA GLU A 110 -0.94 -3.13 -8.77
C GLU A 110 -0.03 -2.94 -10.00
N GLU A 111 1.29 -3.01 -9.81
CA GLU A 111 2.29 -2.99 -10.87
C GLU A 111 2.48 -4.36 -11.57
N GLY A 112 1.69 -5.37 -11.18
CA GLY A 112 1.72 -6.71 -11.76
C GLY A 112 2.67 -7.69 -11.06
N GLU A 113 3.32 -7.30 -9.94
CA GLU A 113 4.22 -8.19 -9.20
C GLU A 113 3.43 -9.22 -8.38
N GLN A 114 3.75 -10.49 -8.55
CA GLN A 114 3.20 -11.56 -7.71
C GLN A 114 4.01 -11.71 -6.41
N ILE A 115 3.73 -10.85 -5.45
CA ILE A 115 4.46 -10.82 -4.18
C ILE A 115 3.51 -10.87 -2.98
N GLY A 116 3.87 -11.67 -1.97
CA GLY A 116 3.12 -11.77 -0.73
C GLY A 116 3.69 -10.86 0.37
N ARG A 117 2.84 -10.54 1.36
CA ARG A 117 3.19 -9.66 2.48
C ARG A 117 4.44 -10.11 3.25
N PHE A 118 4.60 -11.42 3.47
CA PHE A 118 5.74 -11.94 4.21
C PHE A 118 7.07 -11.70 3.49
N LYS A 119 7.08 -11.82 2.16
CA LYS A 119 8.26 -11.52 1.34
C LYS A 119 8.60 -10.04 1.41
N VAL A 120 7.62 -9.14 1.27
CA VAL A 120 7.83 -7.68 1.42
C VAL A 120 8.36 -7.35 2.81
N ARG A 121 7.78 -7.93 3.88
CA ARG A 121 8.25 -7.71 5.25
C ARG A 121 9.69 -8.17 5.46
N SER A 122 10.09 -9.30 4.85
CA SER A 122 11.48 -9.77 4.88
C SER A 122 12.42 -8.78 4.21
N LEU A 123 12.06 -8.30 3.01
CA LEU A 123 12.85 -7.32 2.26
C LEU A 123 12.97 -5.98 3.01
N MET A 124 11.89 -5.50 3.63
CA MET A 124 11.92 -4.30 4.47
C MET A 124 12.87 -4.46 5.66
N ARG A 125 12.87 -5.63 6.31
CA ARG A 125 13.79 -5.93 7.43
C ARG A 125 15.25 -5.93 6.98
N GLU A 126 15.55 -6.55 5.84
CA GLU A 126 16.89 -6.57 5.25
C GLU A 126 17.41 -5.17 4.90
N LEU A 127 16.52 -4.28 4.53
CA LEU A 127 16.81 -2.88 4.20
C LEU A 127 16.71 -1.94 5.40
N ALA A 128 16.45 -2.46 6.60
CA ALA A 128 16.21 -1.69 7.82
C ALA A 128 15.12 -0.60 7.69
N LEU A 129 14.09 -0.87 6.87
CA LEU A 129 12.99 0.07 6.63
C LEU A 129 11.94 -0.04 7.73
N ILE A 130 11.74 1.05 8.45
CA ILE A 130 10.75 1.16 9.54
C ILE A 130 9.69 2.18 9.13
N SER A 131 8.43 1.74 8.97
CA SER A 131 7.33 2.64 8.64
C SER A 131 6.95 3.55 9.81
N LYS A 132 6.61 4.80 9.51
CA LYS A 132 6.12 5.76 10.50
C LYS A 132 4.82 5.24 11.13
N GLN A 133 4.73 5.37 12.46
CA GLN A 133 3.51 5.05 13.19
C GLN A 133 2.80 6.34 13.59
N PRO A 134 1.45 6.43 13.41
CA PRO A 134 0.71 7.59 13.88
C PRO A 134 0.74 7.64 15.40
N GLY A 135 0.97 8.85 15.96
CA GLY A 135 0.86 9.10 17.39
C GLY A 135 -0.58 9.00 17.93
N SER A 136 -0.73 9.10 19.24
CA SER A 136 -2.05 9.19 19.89
C SER A 136 -2.77 10.48 19.47
N HIS A 137 -4.07 10.39 19.23
CA HIS A 137 -4.90 11.53 18.83
C HIS A 137 -5.72 12.04 20.00
N ALA A 138 -5.64 13.35 20.30
CA ALA A 138 -6.49 14.01 21.28
C ALA A 138 -7.73 14.60 20.59
N TYR A 139 -8.92 14.18 21.03
CA TYR A 139 -10.19 14.67 20.50
C TYR A 139 -10.63 15.96 21.23
N LYS A 140 -11.00 16.99 20.45
CA LYS A 140 -11.68 18.16 20.97
C LYS A 140 -13.19 17.94 20.93
N LYS A 141 -13.87 18.12 22.06
CA LYS A 141 -15.34 18.03 22.13
C LYS A 141 -15.97 19.32 21.61
N ALA A 142 -17.00 19.20 20.78
CA ALA A 142 -17.81 20.35 20.36
C ALA A 142 -18.52 20.99 21.58
N THR A 143 -18.49 22.31 21.67
CA THR A 143 -19.06 23.08 22.78
C THR A 143 -20.53 23.45 22.56
N VAL A 144 -20.98 23.50 21.31
CA VAL A 144 -22.37 23.90 20.95
C VAL A 144 -23.01 22.79 20.14
N GLU A 145 -24.27 22.44 20.48
CA GLU A 145 -25.09 21.52 19.71
C GLU A 145 -25.97 22.29 18.71
N ARG A 146 -26.19 21.71 17.55
CA ARG A 146 -27.07 22.23 16.49
C ARG A 146 -28.22 21.25 16.26
N PRO A 147 -29.25 21.25 17.11
CA PRO A 147 -30.36 20.30 17.06
C PRO A 147 -31.22 20.46 15.81
N ASP A 148 -31.14 21.62 15.15
CA ASP A 148 -31.84 21.93 13.89
C ASP A 148 -31.28 21.18 12.65
N ILE A 149 -30.11 20.55 12.77
CA ILE A 149 -29.50 19.79 11.67
C ILE A 149 -29.28 18.33 12.13
N PRO A 150 -30.13 17.40 11.71
CA PRO A 150 -30.09 16.02 12.19
C PRO A 150 -28.90 15.25 11.61
N ASN A 151 -28.47 14.17 12.30
CA ASN A 151 -27.53 13.19 11.77
C ASN A 151 -28.27 12.23 10.82
N THR A 152 -28.50 12.67 9.60
CA THR A 152 -29.17 11.87 8.56
C THR A 152 -28.29 10.74 8.06
N LEU A 153 -26.96 10.91 8.01
CA LEU A 153 -26.03 9.90 7.57
C LEU A 153 -25.99 8.68 8.49
N ASN A 154 -26.11 8.91 9.80
CA ASN A 154 -26.15 7.86 10.84
C ASN A 154 -25.16 6.72 10.64
N ARG A 155 -23.91 7.05 10.25
CA ARG A 155 -22.80 6.11 9.97
C ARG A 155 -23.02 5.16 8.78
N ALA A 156 -23.99 5.41 7.91
CA ALA A 156 -24.14 4.68 6.66
C ALA A 156 -23.03 5.11 5.68
N PHE A 157 -21.79 4.65 5.97
CA PHE A 157 -20.63 5.06 5.19
C PHE A 157 -20.43 4.26 3.90
N ASP A 158 -21.13 3.13 3.74
CA ASP A 158 -21.16 2.38 2.49
C ASP A 158 -22.15 3.05 1.54
N VAL A 159 -21.63 3.58 0.45
CA VAL A 159 -22.35 4.38 -0.53
C VAL A 159 -22.21 3.72 -1.89
N GLU A 160 -23.31 3.56 -2.62
CA GLU A 160 -23.39 2.75 -3.84
C GLU A 160 -22.78 3.43 -5.08
N ALA A 161 -22.76 4.77 -5.10
CA ALA A 161 -22.25 5.52 -6.24
C ALA A 161 -21.54 6.83 -5.83
N PRO A 162 -20.63 7.35 -6.68
CA PRO A 162 -20.03 8.66 -6.48
C PRO A 162 -21.08 9.79 -6.40
N ASN A 163 -20.75 10.84 -5.66
CA ASN A 163 -21.58 12.05 -5.50
C ASN A 163 -22.94 11.83 -4.82
N GLN A 164 -23.11 10.75 -4.06
CA GLN A 164 -24.28 10.56 -3.20
C GLN A 164 -24.09 11.18 -1.82
N VAL A 165 -22.91 10.98 -1.22
CA VAL A 165 -22.57 11.50 0.10
C VAL A 165 -21.17 12.08 0.10
N TRP A 166 -21.04 13.32 0.50
CA TRP A 166 -19.75 13.95 0.78
C TRP A 166 -19.62 14.23 2.28
N CYS A 167 -18.41 14.02 2.81
CA CYS A 167 -18.05 14.39 4.17
C CYS A 167 -17.05 15.54 4.16
N GLY A 168 -17.24 16.50 5.08
CA GLY A 168 -16.32 17.61 5.27
C GLY A 168 -15.80 17.68 6.71
N ASP A 169 -14.56 18.14 6.86
CA ASP A 169 -13.95 18.41 8.17
C ASP A 169 -12.77 19.37 8.05
N ILE A 170 -12.36 19.96 9.18
CA ILE A 170 -11.24 20.92 9.26
C ILE A 170 -10.15 20.37 10.17
N THR A 171 -8.90 20.49 9.73
CA THR A 171 -7.75 20.18 10.58
C THR A 171 -6.73 21.30 10.61
N TYR A 172 -5.81 21.25 11.58
CA TYR A 172 -4.77 22.24 11.81
C TYR A 172 -3.47 21.82 11.12
N VAL A 173 -2.79 22.79 10.50
CA VAL A 173 -1.49 22.62 9.86
C VAL A 173 -0.57 23.74 10.36
N TRP A 174 0.61 23.38 10.87
CA TRP A 174 1.60 24.36 11.30
C TRP A 174 2.43 24.83 10.11
N ALA A 175 2.40 26.14 9.83
CA ALA A 175 3.18 26.75 8.76
C ALA A 175 3.52 28.19 9.13
N GLN A 176 4.71 28.63 8.75
CA GLN A 176 5.16 30.02 8.95
C GLN A 176 5.01 30.52 10.41
N GLY A 177 5.32 29.65 11.40
CA GLY A 177 5.24 30.01 12.82
C GLY A 177 3.82 30.19 13.38
N LYS A 178 2.77 29.84 12.63
CA LYS A 178 1.37 29.95 13.04
C LYS A 178 0.51 28.78 12.56
N TRP A 179 -0.66 28.65 13.15
CA TRP A 179 -1.64 27.67 12.71
C TRP A 179 -2.37 28.13 11.46
N HIS A 180 -2.43 27.23 10.49
CA HIS A 180 -3.31 27.31 9.32
C HIS A 180 -4.40 26.23 9.45
N TYR A 181 -5.48 26.40 8.72
CA TYR A 181 -6.66 25.54 8.77
C TYR A 181 -6.90 24.95 7.40
N LEU A 182 -7.00 23.65 7.34
CA LEU A 182 -7.24 22.88 6.13
C LEU A 182 -8.64 22.28 6.18
N ALA A 183 -9.53 22.74 5.31
CA ALA A 183 -10.81 22.09 5.06
C ALA A 183 -10.69 21.11 3.90
N VAL A 184 -11.25 19.92 4.05
CA VAL A 184 -11.24 18.86 3.04
C VAL A 184 -12.66 18.34 2.83
N VAL A 185 -13.01 18.05 1.59
CA VAL A 185 -14.25 17.38 1.19
C VAL A 185 -13.92 16.02 0.59
N LEU A 186 -14.53 14.98 1.13
CA LEU A 186 -14.33 13.58 0.78
C LEU A 186 -15.61 12.98 0.20
N ASP A 187 -15.57 12.39 -0.98
CA ASP A 187 -16.64 11.53 -1.49
C ASP A 187 -16.56 10.16 -0.81
N LEU A 188 -17.65 9.73 -0.20
CA LEU A 188 -17.66 8.48 0.57
C LEU A 188 -17.63 7.23 -0.29
N TYR A 189 -18.02 7.29 -1.56
CA TYR A 189 -18.04 6.10 -2.41
C TYR A 189 -16.69 5.38 -2.43
N ALA A 190 -15.67 6.04 -2.93
CA ALA A 190 -14.31 5.48 -3.01
C ALA A 190 -13.34 6.13 -2.02
N ARG A 191 -13.82 6.90 -1.04
CA ARG A 191 -12.98 7.70 -0.13
C ARG A 191 -12.06 8.68 -0.88
N ARG A 192 -12.54 9.24 -1.98
CA ARG A 192 -11.80 10.18 -2.83
C ARG A 192 -11.92 11.60 -2.31
N VAL A 193 -10.79 12.29 -2.14
CA VAL A 193 -10.79 13.72 -1.86
C VAL A 193 -11.22 14.47 -3.12
N VAL A 194 -12.30 15.24 -3.02
CA VAL A 194 -12.91 15.95 -4.15
C VAL A 194 -12.77 17.46 -4.07
N GLY A 195 -12.44 18.01 -2.90
CA GLY A 195 -12.18 19.44 -2.74
C GLY A 195 -11.42 19.71 -1.46
N TRP A 196 -10.69 20.82 -1.44
CA TRP A 196 -9.97 21.27 -0.26
C TRP A 196 -9.62 22.75 -0.35
N ALA A 197 -9.39 23.38 0.81
CA ALA A 197 -8.88 24.76 0.90
C ALA A 197 -8.00 24.92 2.14
N LEU A 198 -7.02 25.80 2.07
CA LEU A 198 -6.15 26.18 3.18
C LEU A 198 -6.32 27.69 3.47
N SER A 199 -6.43 28.07 4.75
CA SER A 199 -6.60 29.45 5.20
C SER A 199 -5.88 29.66 6.53
N GLU A 200 -5.59 30.92 6.84
CA GLU A 200 -5.12 31.33 8.17
C GLU A 200 -6.26 31.47 9.18
N LYS A 201 -7.53 31.43 8.71
CA LYS A 201 -8.72 31.57 9.56
C LYS A 201 -9.64 30.35 9.41
N PRO A 202 -10.15 29.79 10.53
CA PRO A 202 -11.13 28.69 10.50
C PRO A 202 -12.55 29.25 10.42
N ASP A 203 -12.90 29.93 9.35
CA ASP A 203 -14.17 30.62 9.16
C ASP A 203 -15.08 29.91 8.15
N GLY A 204 -16.25 30.48 7.89
CA GLY A 204 -17.21 29.99 6.90
C GLY A 204 -16.67 30.06 5.46
N ASP A 205 -15.81 31.01 5.15
CA ASP A 205 -15.21 31.16 3.82
C ASP A 205 -14.32 29.99 3.47
N LEU A 206 -13.57 29.46 4.43
CA LEU A 206 -12.71 28.30 4.26
C LEU A 206 -13.51 27.07 3.79
N VAL A 207 -14.58 26.74 4.50
CA VAL A 207 -15.40 25.54 4.17
C VAL A 207 -16.21 25.74 2.91
N VAL A 208 -16.68 26.96 2.62
CA VAL A 208 -17.34 27.32 1.36
C VAL A 208 -16.36 27.15 0.19
N LYS A 209 -15.14 27.63 0.30
CA LYS A 209 -14.13 27.48 -0.75
C LYS A 209 -13.79 26.02 -1.03
N ALA A 210 -13.65 25.19 0.00
CA ALA A 210 -13.45 23.75 -0.17
C ALA A 210 -14.63 23.06 -0.87
N LEU A 211 -15.86 23.43 -0.51
CA LEU A 211 -17.08 22.94 -1.13
C LEU A 211 -17.20 23.40 -2.60
N ASP A 212 -16.90 24.66 -2.91
CA ASP A 212 -16.95 25.20 -4.26
C ASP A 212 -15.98 24.46 -5.20
N VAL A 213 -14.75 24.22 -4.73
CA VAL A 213 -13.76 23.42 -5.47
C VAL A 213 -14.29 22.02 -5.74
N ALA A 214 -14.86 21.35 -4.71
CA ALA A 214 -15.45 20.03 -4.88
C ALA A 214 -16.60 20.03 -5.90
N TYR A 215 -17.50 21.00 -5.80
CA TYR A 215 -18.67 21.12 -6.66
C TYR A 215 -18.28 21.31 -8.13
N GLU A 216 -17.34 22.21 -8.42
CA GLU A 216 -16.86 22.43 -9.78
C GLU A 216 -16.14 21.21 -10.34
N GLN A 217 -15.21 20.63 -9.58
CA GLN A 217 -14.43 19.47 -10.03
C GLN A 217 -15.29 18.23 -10.29
N ARG A 218 -16.42 18.10 -9.61
CA ARG A 218 -17.33 16.95 -9.75
C ARG A 218 -18.46 17.16 -10.76
N GLY A 219 -18.42 18.26 -11.55
CA GLY A 219 -19.42 18.52 -12.57
C GLY A 219 -20.77 18.98 -12.01
N LYS A 220 -20.77 19.66 -10.88
CA LYS A 220 -21.95 20.30 -10.26
C LYS A 220 -23.07 19.31 -9.87
N PRO A 221 -22.77 18.26 -9.09
CA PRO A 221 -23.77 17.27 -8.71
C PRO A 221 -24.86 17.89 -7.83
N GLN A 222 -26.09 17.40 -7.98
CA GLN A 222 -27.24 17.87 -7.21
C GLN A 222 -27.82 16.75 -6.33
N GLY A 223 -28.52 17.13 -5.25
CA GLY A 223 -29.26 16.18 -4.42
C GLY A 223 -28.42 15.35 -3.46
N LEU A 224 -27.09 15.50 -3.45
CA LEU A 224 -26.22 14.77 -2.56
C LEU A 224 -26.40 15.20 -1.08
N LEU A 225 -25.99 14.32 -0.15
CA LEU A 225 -25.93 14.59 1.27
C LEU A 225 -24.53 15.09 1.62
N PHE A 226 -24.43 16.28 2.25
CA PHE A 226 -23.19 16.78 2.81
C PHE A 226 -23.20 16.56 4.34
N HIS A 227 -22.26 15.76 4.83
CA HIS A 227 -22.11 15.46 6.25
C HIS A 227 -20.86 16.12 6.83
N SER A 228 -20.97 16.66 8.07
CA SER A 228 -19.82 17.24 8.79
C SER A 228 -19.94 17.00 10.29
N ASP A 229 -18.88 17.37 11.02
CA ASP A 229 -19.00 17.56 12.47
C ASP A 229 -19.88 18.77 12.81
N GLN A 230 -20.06 19.05 14.12
CA GLN A 230 -20.82 20.21 14.59
C GLN A 230 -19.99 21.50 14.65
N GLY A 231 -18.94 21.62 13.86
CA GLY A 231 -18.13 22.84 13.75
C GLY A 231 -19.00 24.06 13.37
N SER A 232 -18.75 25.20 14.05
CA SER A 232 -19.49 26.46 13.80
C SER A 232 -19.44 26.91 12.34
N GLN A 233 -18.37 26.57 11.62
CA GLN A 233 -18.17 26.87 10.22
C GLN A 233 -19.22 26.21 9.33
N TYR A 234 -19.52 24.94 9.57
CA TYR A 234 -20.53 24.16 8.84
C TYR A 234 -21.96 24.55 9.22
N GLY A 235 -22.18 25.09 10.44
CA GLY A 235 -23.46 25.65 10.85
C GLY A 235 -23.65 27.12 10.45
N SER A 236 -22.66 27.75 9.79
CA SER A 236 -22.74 29.16 9.41
C SER A 236 -23.82 29.40 8.35
N ARG A 237 -24.43 30.62 8.38
CA ARG A 237 -25.42 31.04 7.37
C ARG A 237 -24.86 30.93 5.96
N GLN A 238 -23.62 31.33 5.76
CA GLN A 238 -22.96 31.33 4.46
C GLN A 238 -22.83 29.92 3.89
N PHE A 239 -22.38 28.95 4.70
CA PHE A 239 -22.24 27.57 4.26
C PHE A 239 -23.61 26.92 3.96
N ARG A 240 -24.60 27.14 4.82
CA ARG A 240 -25.98 26.65 4.60
C ARG A 240 -26.60 27.22 3.33
N GLN A 241 -26.41 28.52 3.05
CA GLN A 241 -26.85 29.15 1.80
C GLN A 241 -26.16 28.55 0.57
N ARG A 242 -24.87 28.18 0.70
CA ARG A 242 -24.14 27.54 -0.39
C ARG A 242 -24.65 26.13 -0.68
N LEU A 243 -24.91 25.32 0.35
CA LEU A 243 -25.54 24.01 0.20
C LEU A 243 -26.94 24.11 -0.44
N TRP A 244 -27.75 25.07 -0.02
CA TRP A 244 -29.05 25.31 -0.62
C TRP A 244 -28.96 25.68 -2.12
N ARG A 245 -28.03 26.56 -2.48
CA ARG A 245 -27.78 26.94 -3.89
C ARG A 245 -27.39 25.73 -4.73
N TYR A 246 -26.60 24.82 -4.17
CA TYR A 246 -26.16 23.60 -4.84
C TYR A 246 -27.17 22.45 -4.75
N ARG A 247 -28.34 22.70 -4.13
CA ARG A 247 -29.38 21.69 -3.90
C ARG A 247 -28.87 20.46 -3.14
N MET A 248 -27.98 20.68 -2.18
CA MET A 248 -27.44 19.65 -1.30
C MET A 248 -28.18 19.60 0.01
N ARG A 249 -28.39 18.41 0.57
CA ARG A 249 -28.94 18.20 1.90
C ARG A 249 -27.82 18.25 2.94
N GLN A 250 -28.08 18.79 4.12
CA GLN A 250 -27.10 18.85 5.20
C GLN A 250 -27.36 17.78 6.27
N SER A 251 -26.29 17.19 6.77
CA SER A 251 -26.28 16.28 7.92
C SER A 251 -25.12 16.64 8.84
N MET A 252 -25.32 16.55 10.15
CA MET A 252 -24.24 16.80 11.13
C MET A 252 -24.12 15.64 12.11
N SER A 253 -22.89 15.37 12.54
CA SER A 253 -22.59 14.37 13.59
C SER A 253 -23.30 14.70 14.88
N ARG A 254 -23.60 13.70 15.71
CA ARG A 254 -24.07 13.92 17.08
C ARG A 254 -22.96 14.55 17.92
N ARG A 255 -23.35 15.37 18.87
CA ARG A 255 -22.41 16.05 19.78
C ARG A 255 -21.50 15.05 20.50
N GLY A 256 -20.20 15.30 20.46
CA GLY A 256 -19.19 14.49 21.13
C GLY A 256 -19.01 13.09 20.56
N ASN A 257 -19.63 12.79 19.41
CA ASN A 257 -19.53 11.48 18.78
C ASN A 257 -18.60 11.53 17.55
N CYS A 258 -17.30 11.32 17.79
CA CYS A 258 -16.27 11.32 16.74
C CYS A 258 -16.47 10.21 15.70
N TRP A 259 -17.13 9.11 16.06
CA TRP A 259 -17.38 7.99 15.13
C TRP A 259 -18.30 8.37 13.97
N ASP A 260 -19.09 9.42 14.12
CA ASP A 260 -20.03 9.86 13.09
C ASP A 260 -19.31 10.50 11.89
N ASN A 261 -18.03 10.92 12.03
CA ASN A 261 -17.18 11.45 10.94
C ASN A 261 -15.84 10.68 10.77
N ALA A 262 -15.83 9.41 11.15
CA ALA A 262 -14.62 8.56 11.13
C ALA A 262 -13.87 8.52 9.77
N PRO A 263 -14.51 8.59 8.58
CA PRO A 263 -13.79 8.64 7.32
C PRO A 263 -12.86 9.85 7.21
N MET A 264 -13.29 11.05 7.66
CA MET A 264 -12.48 12.26 7.63
C MET A 264 -11.33 12.21 8.62
N GLU A 265 -11.57 11.70 9.84
CA GLU A 265 -10.50 11.50 10.82
C GLU A 265 -9.37 10.60 10.24
N ARG A 266 -9.74 9.57 9.50
CA ARG A 266 -8.78 8.67 8.86
C ARG A 266 -7.96 9.37 7.78
N VAL A 267 -8.56 10.24 6.96
CA VAL A 267 -7.86 11.07 5.98
C VAL A 267 -6.83 11.96 6.66
N PHE A 268 -7.23 12.70 7.69
CA PHE A 268 -6.34 13.61 8.41
C PHE A 268 -5.25 12.89 9.18
N ARG A 269 -5.55 11.73 9.75
CA ARG A 269 -4.53 10.89 10.39
C ARG A 269 -3.46 10.45 9.38
N SER A 270 -3.87 10.02 8.20
CA SER A 270 -2.95 9.66 7.12
C SER A 270 -2.11 10.85 6.68
N LEU A 271 -2.74 11.99 6.39
CA LEU A 271 -2.04 13.20 6.00
C LEU A 271 -0.97 13.63 7.03
N LYS A 272 -1.35 13.69 8.31
CA LYS A 272 -0.45 14.13 9.38
C LYS A 272 0.69 13.16 9.66
N SER A 273 0.41 11.85 9.66
CA SER A 273 1.44 10.85 9.99
C SER A 273 2.36 10.53 8.80
N GLU A 274 1.84 10.59 7.58
CA GLU A 274 2.54 10.11 6.40
C GLU A 274 3.25 11.25 5.64
N TRP A 275 2.70 12.47 5.67
CA TRP A 275 3.10 13.51 4.73
C TRP A 275 3.57 14.82 5.35
N ILE A 276 2.82 15.39 6.27
CA ILE A 276 3.18 16.67 6.88
C ILE A 276 4.51 16.53 7.65
N PRO A 277 5.50 17.42 7.40
CA PRO A 277 6.73 17.44 8.18
C PRO A 277 6.44 17.68 9.67
N THR A 278 7.17 16.99 10.55
CA THR A 278 7.01 17.14 12.02
C THR A 278 7.28 18.56 12.52
N THR A 279 8.15 19.29 11.83
CA THR A 279 8.46 20.70 12.09
C THR A 279 7.46 21.68 11.48
N GLY A 280 6.48 21.19 10.69
CA GLY A 280 5.59 22.02 9.89
C GLY A 280 6.26 22.56 8.61
N TYR A 281 5.63 23.56 8.00
CA TYR A 281 6.10 24.18 6.76
C TYR A 281 6.71 25.55 7.02
N LEU A 282 7.71 25.94 6.21
CA LEU A 282 8.35 27.24 6.31
C LEU A 282 7.44 28.39 5.82
N THR A 283 6.60 28.13 4.83
CA THR A 283 5.67 29.11 4.26
C THR A 283 4.28 28.52 4.02
N GLY A 284 3.23 29.36 4.02
CA GLY A 284 1.88 28.96 3.65
C GLY A 284 1.78 28.45 2.21
N GLN A 285 2.54 29.02 1.27
CA GLN A 285 2.60 28.53 -0.12
C GLN A 285 3.20 27.13 -0.23
N GLN A 286 4.26 26.85 0.55
CA GLN A 286 4.84 25.50 0.62
C GLN A 286 3.81 24.51 1.15
N ALA A 287 3.10 24.86 2.23
CA ALA A 287 2.03 24.04 2.78
C ALA A 287 0.94 23.77 1.74
N GLN A 288 0.47 24.80 1.06
CA GLN A 288 -0.58 24.66 0.05
C GLN A 288 -0.17 23.75 -1.11
N ARG A 289 1.05 23.91 -1.64
CA ARG A 289 1.56 23.08 -2.74
C ARG A 289 1.71 21.63 -2.31
N ASP A 290 2.36 21.39 -1.18
CA ASP A 290 2.70 20.04 -0.72
C ASP A 290 1.46 19.25 -0.28
N ILE A 291 0.51 19.89 0.42
CA ILE A 291 -0.77 19.29 0.80
C ILE A 291 -1.63 19.02 -0.45
N GLY A 292 -1.65 19.94 -1.41
CA GLY A 292 -2.35 19.72 -2.68
C GLY A 292 -1.80 18.52 -3.44
N GLN A 293 -0.47 18.38 -3.51
CA GLN A 293 0.18 17.21 -4.11
C GLN A 293 -0.17 15.91 -3.37
N TYR A 294 -0.26 15.96 -2.03
CA TYR A 294 -0.70 14.79 -1.27
C TYR A 294 -2.16 14.44 -1.57
N LEU A 295 -3.09 15.37 -1.36
CA LEU A 295 -4.52 15.08 -1.44
C LEU A 295 -4.96 14.69 -2.85
N MET A 296 -4.56 15.47 -3.86
CA MET A 296 -5.02 15.29 -5.23
C MET A 296 -4.17 14.30 -6.03
N GLY A 297 -2.88 14.17 -5.71
CA GLY A 297 -1.97 13.25 -6.37
C GLY A 297 -1.78 11.94 -5.59
N HIS A 298 -1.03 11.99 -4.49
CA HIS A 298 -0.62 10.80 -3.77
C HIS A 298 -1.79 10.03 -3.15
N TYR A 299 -2.65 10.71 -2.37
CA TYR A 299 -3.78 10.08 -1.69
C TYR A 299 -4.80 9.51 -2.69
N ASN A 300 -5.20 10.30 -3.68
CA ASN A 300 -6.22 9.89 -4.64
C ASN A 300 -5.74 8.83 -5.65
N TRP A 301 -4.48 8.89 -6.12
CA TRP A 301 -4.03 8.10 -7.27
C TRP A 301 -3.01 7.01 -6.95
N ILE A 302 -2.30 7.13 -5.81
CA ILE A 302 -1.15 6.27 -5.54
C ILE A 302 -1.33 5.46 -4.26
N ARG A 303 -1.90 6.08 -3.22
CA ARG A 303 -2.00 5.48 -1.90
C ARG A 303 -3.06 4.38 -1.87
N PRO A 304 -2.70 3.11 -1.61
CA PRO A 304 -3.68 2.04 -1.46
C PRO A 304 -4.63 2.31 -0.31
N HIS A 305 -5.91 2.07 -0.52
CA HIS A 305 -6.95 2.26 0.48
C HIS A 305 -7.63 0.93 0.81
N GLN A 306 -7.64 0.56 2.10
CA GLN A 306 -8.19 -0.73 2.57
C GLN A 306 -9.68 -0.91 2.22
N PHE A 307 -10.46 0.17 2.21
CA PHE A 307 -11.87 0.16 1.85
C PHE A 307 -12.10 -0.21 0.37
N ASN A 308 -11.11 0.02 -0.49
CA ASN A 308 -11.15 -0.22 -1.93
C ASN A 308 -10.31 -1.46 -2.33
N ASP A 309 -10.20 -2.45 -1.46
CA ASP A 309 -9.42 -3.68 -1.71
C ASP A 309 -7.96 -3.40 -2.13
N GLY A 310 -7.39 -2.33 -1.61
CA GLY A 310 -6.02 -1.92 -1.91
C GLY A 310 -5.87 -0.98 -3.11
N LEU A 311 -6.93 -0.68 -3.84
CA LEU A 311 -6.89 0.32 -4.90
C LEU A 311 -6.84 1.74 -4.33
N ALA A 312 -6.17 2.64 -5.03
CA ALA A 312 -6.21 4.07 -4.73
C ALA A 312 -7.63 4.63 -5.00
N PRO A 313 -8.10 5.65 -4.23
CA PRO A 313 -9.47 6.15 -4.33
C PRO A 313 -9.95 6.51 -5.74
N ALA A 314 -9.14 7.23 -6.52
CA ALA A 314 -9.52 7.60 -7.88
C ALA A 314 -9.61 6.40 -8.82
N LYS A 315 -8.69 5.44 -8.70
CA LYS A 315 -8.69 4.21 -9.51
C LYS A 315 -9.88 3.30 -9.19
N ALA A 316 -10.27 3.22 -7.90
CA ALA A 316 -11.47 2.49 -7.50
C ALA A 316 -12.74 3.10 -8.11
N GLU A 317 -12.83 4.43 -8.18
CA GLU A 317 -13.94 5.12 -8.81
C GLU A 317 -13.96 4.94 -10.34
N GLU A 318 -12.80 4.98 -10.99
CA GLU A 318 -12.68 4.76 -12.45
C GLU A 318 -13.09 3.34 -12.85
N LYS A 319 -12.74 2.34 -12.03
CA LYS A 319 -13.13 0.95 -12.27
C LYS A 319 -14.66 0.80 -12.35
N LEU A 320 -15.41 1.54 -11.53
CA LEU A 320 -16.88 1.54 -11.60
C LEU A 320 -17.37 2.05 -12.95
N LYS A 321 -16.82 3.17 -13.45
CA LYS A 321 -17.20 3.74 -14.75
C LYS A 321 -17.00 2.74 -15.89
N THR A 322 -15.91 1.99 -15.86
CA THR A 322 -15.60 0.96 -16.86
C THR A 322 -16.58 -0.20 -16.81
N VAL A 323 -17.00 -0.63 -15.61
CA VAL A 323 -17.93 -1.76 -15.43
C VAL A 323 -19.38 -1.34 -15.77
N SER A 324 -19.77 -0.10 -15.46
CA SER A 324 -21.14 0.40 -15.71
C SER A 324 -21.38 0.94 -17.12
N GLY A 325 -20.36 0.95 -18.01
CA GLY A 325 -20.49 1.43 -19.39
C GLY A 325 -20.81 2.94 -19.50
N MET A 326 -20.63 3.70 -18.44
CA MET A 326 -20.78 5.15 -18.42
C MET A 326 -19.44 5.79 -18.85
N SER A 327 -19.29 6.02 -20.14
CA SER A 327 -18.23 6.86 -20.72
C SER A 327 -18.62 8.34 -20.70
#